data_65d537727a4df9644cf975808156cdfc
#
_entry.id   65d537727a4df9644cf975808156cdfc
#
_cell.length_a   1.000
_cell.length_b   1.000
_cell.length_c   1.000
_cell.angle_alpha   90.00
_cell.angle_beta   90.00
_cell.angle_gamma   90.00
#
_symmetry.space_group_name_H-M   'P 1'
#
loop_
_entity.id
_entity.type
_entity.pdbx_description
1 polymer ?
#
loop_
_entity_poly.entity_id
_entity_poly.type
_entity_poly.pdbx_seq_one_letter_code
_entity_poly.pdbx_strand_id
1 'polypeptide(L)'
;MLKKHLFNFSIVILIFIIDRISKLLAINFLDTYGEYGFKVTSFLNFNLIWNEGIAFGLLSFDQKLYYNFLTIIIILVTIIILLMIIKTKGLEKIAFMMIFGGSLGNIFDRLVYASVPDFIDLHFNNFHWFTF
;
A
#
# COMPACT_ATOMS: atom_id res chain seq x y z
N MET A 1 19.75 -21.76 12.97
CA MET A 1 19.30 -20.35 13.14
C MET A 1 19.33 -19.55 11.84
N LEU A 2 20.42 -19.53 11.10
CA LEU A 2 20.59 -18.74 9.87
C LEU A 2 19.51 -19.00 8.80
N LYS A 3 19.17 -20.26 8.48
CA LYS A 3 18.13 -20.63 7.51
C LYS A 3 16.76 -20.03 7.84
N LYS A 4 16.39 -19.94 9.13
CA LYS A 4 15.12 -19.37 9.58
C LYS A 4 15.08 -17.84 9.41
N HIS A 5 16.20 -17.17 9.65
CA HIS A 5 16.29 -15.72 9.42
C HIS A 5 16.26 -15.40 7.93
N LEU A 6 16.93 -16.19 7.08
CA LEU A 6 16.88 -16.05 5.64
C LEU A 6 15.44 -16.25 5.10
N PHE A 7 14.74 -17.27 5.58
CA PHE A 7 13.33 -17.51 5.19
C PHE A 7 12.42 -16.33 5.60
N ASN A 8 12.56 -15.81 6.81
CA ASN A 8 11.79 -14.66 7.26
C ASN A 8 12.07 -13.41 6.41
N PHE A 9 13.32 -13.15 6.10
CA PHE A 9 13.72 -12.02 5.26
C PHE A 9 13.21 -12.16 3.82
N SER A 10 13.22 -13.38 3.27
CA SER A 10 12.69 -13.62 1.92
C SER A 10 11.20 -13.34 1.78
N ILE A 11 10.39 -13.56 2.84
CA ILE A 11 8.95 -13.22 2.82
C ILE A 11 8.77 -11.71 2.67
N VAL A 12 9.46 -10.92 3.48
CA VAL A 12 9.37 -9.45 3.43
C VAL A 12 9.77 -8.92 2.05
N ILE A 13 10.90 -9.41 1.53
CA ILE A 13 11.38 -9.01 0.19
C ILE A 13 10.39 -9.43 -0.89
N LEU A 14 9.86 -10.64 -0.83
CA LEU A 14 8.90 -11.13 -1.82
C LEU A 14 7.64 -10.25 -1.85
N ILE A 15 7.08 -9.93 -0.69
CA ILE A 15 5.88 -9.07 -0.62
C ILE A 15 6.19 -7.67 -1.13
N PHE A 16 7.34 -7.09 -0.74
CA PHE A 16 7.76 -5.79 -1.25
C PHE A 16 7.92 -5.79 -2.78
N ILE A 17 8.54 -6.83 -3.36
CA ILE A 17 8.70 -6.96 -4.82
C ILE A 17 7.34 -7.12 -5.51
N ILE A 18 6.43 -7.93 -4.96
CA ILE A 18 5.07 -8.10 -5.51
C ILE A 18 4.34 -6.75 -5.51
N ASP A 19 4.40 -6.02 -4.39
CA ASP A 19 3.81 -4.68 -4.30
C ASP A 19 4.40 -3.74 -5.36
N ARG A 20 5.72 -3.71 -5.53
CA ARG A 20 6.37 -2.87 -6.55
C ARG A 20 5.97 -3.25 -7.97
N ILE A 21 6.01 -4.54 -8.30
CA ILE A 21 5.67 -5.03 -9.65
C ILE A 21 4.21 -4.75 -9.96
N SER A 22 3.28 -5.06 -9.04
CA SER A 22 1.85 -4.82 -9.26
C SER A 22 1.54 -3.34 -9.48
N LYS A 23 2.12 -2.44 -8.69
CA LYS A 23 1.95 -0.99 -8.83
C LYS A 23 2.55 -0.45 -10.12
N LEU A 24 3.75 -0.89 -10.50
CA LEU A 24 4.35 -0.48 -11.78
C LEU A 24 3.53 -0.96 -12.99
N LEU A 25 3.02 -2.19 -12.94
CA LEU A 25 2.13 -2.70 -13.97
C LEU A 25 0.82 -1.92 -14.02
N ALA A 26 0.23 -1.60 -12.86
CA ALA A 26 -0.99 -0.80 -12.79
C ALA A 26 -0.77 0.60 -13.36
N ILE A 27 0.30 1.29 -12.98
CA ILE A 27 0.64 2.63 -13.51
C ILE A 27 0.76 2.57 -15.04
N ASN A 28 1.57 1.64 -15.57
CA ASN A 28 1.79 1.56 -17.02
C ASN A 28 0.56 1.13 -17.80
N PHE A 29 -0.26 0.22 -17.25
CA PHE A 29 -1.44 -0.30 -17.93
C PHE A 29 -2.61 0.67 -17.84
N LEU A 30 -2.91 1.20 -16.65
CA LEU A 30 -4.10 2.00 -16.42
C LEU A 30 -3.97 3.44 -16.92
N ASP A 31 -2.76 3.98 -17.05
CA ASP A 31 -2.53 5.29 -17.65
C ASP A 31 -3.09 5.38 -19.08
N THR A 32 -3.15 4.25 -19.79
CA THR A 32 -3.73 4.18 -21.16
C THR A 32 -5.26 4.20 -21.18
N TYR A 33 -5.95 3.87 -20.08
CA TYR A 33 -7.42 3.83 -19.99
C TYR A 33 -8.04 5.12 -19.45
N GLY A 34 -7.21 6.07 -18.96
CA GLY A 34 -7.68 7.35 -18.43
C GLY A 34 -8.58 7.20 -17.19
N GLU A 35 -9.45 8.19 -16.97
CA GLU A 35 -10.31 8.27 -15.78
C GLU A 35 -11.34 7.13 -15.65
N TYR A 36 -11.67 6.42 -16.73
CA TYR A 36 -12.70 5.36 -16.73
C TYR A 36 -12.17 4.02 -16.19
N GLY A 37 -10.86 3.85 -16.10
CA GLY A 37 -10.24 2.62 -15.64
C GLY A 37 -10.62 1.38 -16.45
N PHE A 38 -10.32 0.20 -15.92
CA PHE A 38 -10.63 -1.10 -16.54
C PHE A 38 -11.64 -1.87 -15.68
N LYS A 39 -12.85 -2.08 -16.24
CA LYS A 39 -13.91 -2.83 -15.55
C LYS A 39 -13.63 -4.33 -15.62
N VAL A 40 -13.50 -4.97 -14.46
CA VAL A 40 -13.26 -6.42 -14.34
C VAL A 40 -14.56 -7.16 -14.08
N THR A 41 -15.35 -6.69 -13.11
CA THR A 41 -16.66 -7.28 -12.74
C THR A 41 -17.66 -6.17 -12.40
N SER A 42 -18.89 -6.55 -11.99
CA SER A 42 -19.90 -5.60 -11.53
C SER A 42 -19.57 -4.93 -10.18
N PHE A 43 -18.54 -5.39 -9.47
CA PHE A 43 -18.16 -4.89 -8.16
C PHE A 43 -16.65 -4.60 -8.03
N LEU A 44 -15.87 -4.81 -9.09
CA LEU A 44 -14.43 -4.62 -9.13
C LEU A 44 -14.00 -3.92 -10.41
N ASN A 45 -13.35 -2.78 -10.26
CA ASN A 45 -12.65 -2.09 -11.34
C ASN A 45 -11.15 -1.97 -11.00
N PHE A 46 -10.33 -1.83 -12.01
CA PHE A 46 -8.97 -1.32 -11.87
C PHE A 46 -8.97 0.14 -12.35
N ASN A 47 -8.72 1.05 -11.42
CA ASN A 47 -8.68 2.49 -11.68
C ASN A 47 -7.53 3.12 -10.88
N LEU A 48 -6.59 3.77 -11.57
CA LEU A 48 -5.42 4.34 -10.92
C LEU A 48 -5.78 5.66 -10.20
N ILE A 49 -5.63 5.66 -8.88
CA ILE A 49 -5.83 6.83 -8.03
C ILE A 49 -4.54 7.09 -7.25
N TRP A 50 -4.00 8.30 -7.38
CA TRP A 50 -2.86 8.73 -6.59
C TRP A 50 -3.32 9.22 -5.22
N ASN A 51 -3.17 8.36 -4.21
CA ASN A 51 -3.62 8.62 -2.84
C ASN A 51 -2.56 9.42 -2.06
N GLU A 52 -2.82 10.71 -1.89
CA GLU A 52 -2.00 11.59 -1.07
C GLU A 52 -2.31 11.46 0.44
N GLY A 53 -3.19 10.54 0.82
CA GLY A 53 -3.58 10.32 2.21
C GLY A 53 -4.62 11.31 2.73
N ILE A 54 -5.19 12.13 1.86
CA ILE A 54 -6.24 13.10 2.19
C ILE A 54 -7.58 12.47 1.84
N ALA A 55 -8.30 11.98 2.84
CA ALA A 55 -9.69 11.58 2.68
C ALA A 55 -10.58 12.84 2.53
N PHE A 56 -11.28 12.95 1.41
CA PHE A 56 -12.41 13.87 1.20
C PHE A 56 -12.12 15.38 1.08
N GLY A 57 -10.90 15.83 0.83
CA GLY A 57 -10.64 17.27 0.64
C GLY A 57 -11.01 18.16 1.85
N LEU A 58 -11.16 17.55 3.04
CA LEU A 58 -11.78 18.17 4.22
C LEU A 58 -10.85 19.15 4.98
N LEU A 59 -9.59 19.27 4.61
CA LEU A 59 -8.64 20.12 5.33
C LEU A 59 -8.00 21.13 4.39
N SER A 60 -8.45 22.37 4.49
CA SER A 60 -7.85 23.58 3.89
C SER A 60 -6.51 23.97 4.52
N PHE A 61 -5.88 23.09 5.31
CA PHE A 61 -4.58 23.28 5.89
C PHE A 61 -3.47 22.91 4.89
N ASP A 62 -2.25 23.37 5.15
CA ASP A 62 -1.06 23.07 4.35
C ASP A 62 -0.97 21.55 4.04
N GLN A 63 -1.34 21.16 2.82
CA GLN A 63 -1.39 19.76 2.35
C GLN A 63 -0.06 19.05 2.58
N LYS A 64 1.05 19.76 2.44
CA LYS A 64 2.39 19.22 2.64
C LYS A 64 2.68 18.88 4.11
N LEU A 65 2.20 19.69 5.04
CA LEU A 65 2.38 19.45 6.47
C LEU A 65 1.57 18.23 6.91
N TYR A 66 0.31 18.12 6.45
CA TYR A 66 -0.55 16.99 6.73
C TYR A 66 0.01 15.68 6.14
N TYR A 67 0.46 15.72 4.89
CA TYR A 67 1.08 14.60 4.22
C TYR A 67 2.31 14.07 5.00
N ASN A 68 3.21 14.97 5.41
CA ASN A 68 4.40 14.62 6.18
C ASN A 68 4.02 14.02 7.54
N PHE A 69 3.03 14.56 8.22
CA PHE A 69 2.53 14.06 9.50
C PHE A 69 1.97 12.64 9.35
N LEU A 70 1.15 12.39 8.33
CA LEU A 70 0.62 11.07 8.03
C LEU A 70 1.74 10.06 7.71
N THR A 71 2.73 10.48 6.93
CA THR A 71 3.88 9.62 6.61
C THR A 71 4.67 9.25 7.86
N ILE A 72 4.86 10.16 8.80
CA ILE A 72 5.51 9.88 10.10
C ILE A 72 4.70 8.84 10.89
N ILE A 73 3.38 8.99 10.96
CA ILE A 73 2.51 8.01 11.65
C ILE A 73 2.67 6.61 11.02
N ILE A 74 2.67 6.52 9.70
CA ILE A 74 2.82 5.24 8.99
C ILE A 74 4.18 4.62 9.29
N ILE A 75 5.25 5.39 9.33
CA ILE A 75 6.59 4.91 9.71
C ILE A 75 6.58 4.38 11.15
N LEU A 76 5.97 5.11 12.10
CA LEU A 76 5.86 4.67 13.50
C LEU A 76 5.08 3.35 13.62
N VAL A 77 3.95 3.22 12.93
CA VAL A 77 3.18 1.97 12.89
C VAL A 77 4.01 0.83 12.29
N THR A 78 4.76 1.10 11.23
CA THR A 78 5.65 0.11 10.60
C THR A 78 6.75 -0.36 11.56
N ILE A 79 7.30 0.54 12.37
CA ILE A 79 8.26 0.18 13.43
C ILE A 79 7.59 -0.70 14.49
N ILE A 80 6.35 -0.40 14.91
CA ILE A 80 5.60 -1.25 15.84
C ILE A 80 5.41 -2.66 15.27
N ILE A 81 5.04 -2.78 13.98
CA ILE A 81 4.91 -4.07 13.30
C ILE A 81 6.25 -4.83 13.31
N LEU A 82 7.36 -4.16 13.07
CA LEU A 82 8.70 -4.76 13.17
C LEU A 82 8.98 -5.31 14.57
N LEU A 83 8.62 -4.59 15.63
CA LEU A 83 8.74 -5.05 17.01
C LEU A 83 7.83 -6.27 17.28
N MET A 84 6.65 -6.32 16.69
CA MET A 84 5.76 -7.48 16.81
C MET A 84 6.33 -8.71 16.09
N ILE A 85 6.98 -8.55 14.94
CA ILE A 85 7.69 -9.64 14.24
C ILE A 85 8.75 -10.29 15.17
N ILE A 86 9.44 -9.49 15.98
CA ILE A 86 10.46 -10.00 16.90
C ILE A 86 9.82 -10.82 18.04
N LYS A 87 8.66 -10.40 18.53
CA LYS A 87 7.97 -11.00 19.68
C LYS A 87 7.11 -12.22 19.33
N THR A 88 6.68 -12.36 18.09
CA THR A 88 5.72 -13.40 17.63
C THR A 88 6.43 -14.62 17.03
N LYS A 89 5.69 -15.72 16.89
CA LYS A 89 6.15 -16.99 16.31
C LYS A 89 5.08 -17.60 15.40
N GLY A 90 5.46 -18.58 14.60
CA GLY A 90 4.51 -19.34 13.76
C GLY A 90 3.81 -18.48 12.71
N LEU A 91 2.53 -18.74 12.46
CA LEU A 91 1.72 -18.06 11.44
C LEU A 91 1.55 -16.56 11.71
N GLU A 92 1.39 -16.19 12.98
CA GLU A 92 1.28 -14.78 13.38
C GLU A 92 2.51 -13.97 12.93
N LYS A 93 3.70 -14.53 13.11
CA LYS A 93 4.93 -13.90 12.64
C LYS A 93 4.94 -13.72 11.12
N ILE A 94 4.48 -14.73 10.37
CA ILE A 94 4.39 -14.66 8.91
C ILE A 94 3.43 -13.55 8.49
N ALA A 95 2.27 -13.45 9.14
CA ALA A 95 1.31 -12.39 8.86
C ALA A 95 1.91 -10.99 9.08
N PHE A 96 2.60 -10.77 10.20
CA PHE A 96 3.29 -9.48 10.44
C PHE A 96 4.40 -9.20 9.42
N MET A 97 5.14 -10.22 8.96
CA MET A 97 6.14 -10.03 7.90
C MET A 97 5.51 -9.62 6.57
N MET A 98 4.34 -10.18 6.23
CA MET A 98 3.60 -9.77 5.03
C MET A 98 3.12 -8.32 5.13
N ILE A 99 2.52 -7.94 6.26
CA ILE A 99 2.09 -6.56 6.52
C ILE A 99 3.29 -5.60 6.48
N PHE A 100 4.42 -5.98 7.07
CA PHE A 100 5.64 -5.19 7.07
C PHE A 100 6.18 -4.97 5.64
N GLY A 101 6.21 -6.02 4.82
CA GLY A 101 6.63 -5.91 3.41
C GLY A 101 5.76 -4.95 2.59
N GLY A 102 4.44 -5.01 2.75
CA GLY A 102 3.49 -4.07 2.13
C GLY A 102 3.64 -2.64 2.66
N SER A 103 3.84 -2.48 3.99
CA SER A 103 4.09 -1.16 4.59
C SER A 103 5.35 -0.50 4.04
N LEU A 104 6.42 -1.26 3.83
CA LEU A 104 7.64 -0.76 3.19
C LEU A 104 7.37 -0.29 1.76
N GLY A 105 6.51 -1.00 1.01
CA GLY A 105 6.07 -0.59 -0.31
C GLY A 105 5.37 0.77 -0.29
N ASN A 106 4.42 0.95 0.60
CA ASN A 106 3.69 2.21 0.74
C ASN A 106 4.57 3.36 1.26
N ILE A 107 5.57 3.09 2.11
CA ILE A 107 6.56 4.09 2.52
C ILE A 107 7.43 4.48 1.32
N PHE A 108 7.88 3.51 0.53
CA PHE A 108 8.64 3.76 -0.69
C PHE A 108 7.87 4.70 -1.64
N ASP A 109 6.58 4.43 -1.88
CA ASP A 109 5.76 5.28 -2.74
C ASP A 109 5.70 6.71 -2.25
N ARG A 110 5.47 6.89 -0.94
CA ARG A 110 5.39 8.22 -0.35
C ARG A 110 6.70 9.01 -0.46
N LEU A 111 7.83 8.32 -0.37
CA LEU A 111 9.14 8.97 -0.49
C LEU A 111 9.49 9.32 -1.94
N VAL A 112 9.05 8.52 -2.90
CA VAL A 112 9.40 8.69 -4.32
C VAL A 112 8.38 9.53 -5.07
N TYR A 113 7.08 9.28 -4.84
CA TYR A 113 5.98 9.88 -5.61
C TYR A 113 5.18 10.93 -4.81
N ALA A 114 5.45 11.11 -3.52
CA ALA A 114 4.65 11.89 -2.59
C ALA A 114 3.15 11.45 -2.52
N SER A 115 2.85 10.23 -2.95
CA SER A 115 1.52 9.63 -2.97
C SER A 115 1.63 8.10 -3.07
N VAL A 116 0.53 7.38 -2.87
CA VAL A 116 0.48 5.93 -3.08
C VAL A 116 -0.40 5.65 -4.29
N PRO A 117 0.07 4.87 -5.29
CA PRO A 117 -0.77 4.46 -6.41
C PRO A 117 -1.72 3.33 -5.97
N ASP A 118 -2.96 3.67 -5.68
CA ASP A 118 -4.04 2.75 -5.39
C ASP A 118 -4.78 2.43 -6.70
N PHE A 119 -5.10 1.16 -6.95
CA PHE A 119 -5.65 0.77 -8.25
C PHE A 119 -6.74 -0.30 -8.20
N ILE A 120 -7.05 -0.87 -7.03
CA ILE A 120 -8.13 -1.84 -6.85
C ILE A 120 -9.35 -1.11 -6.31
N ASP A 121 -10.34 -0.87 -7.15
CA ASP A 121 -11.57 -0.17 -6.80
C ASP A 121 -12.71 -1.18 -6.56
N LEU A 122 -13.12 -1.30 -5.31
CA LEU A 122 -14.29 -2.08 -4.91
C LEU A 122 -15.52 -1.18 -4.83
N HIS A 123 -16.53 -1.51 -5.62
CA HIS A 123 -17.76 -0.73 -5.71
C HIS A 123 -19.02 -1.63 -5.73
N PHE A 124 -20.14 -1.04 -5.35
CA PHE A 124 -21.46 -1.65 -5.50
C PHE A 124 -22.40 -0.64 -6.18
N ASN A 125 -22.81 -0.92 -7.41
CA ASN A 125 -23.47 0.05 -8.30
C ASN A 125 -22.59 1.30 -8.46
N ASN A 126 -23.13 2.49 -8.14
CA ASN A 126 -22.40 3.78 -8.19
C ASN A 126 -21.71 4.14 -6.88
N PHE A 127 -21.71 3.25 -5.89
CA PHE A 127 -21.06 3.49 -4.60
C PHE A 127 -19.68 2.81 -4.57
N HIS A 128 -18.63 3.62 -4.69
CA HIS A 128 -17.24 3.19 -4.58
C HIS A 128 -16.89 3.11 -3.10
N TRP A 129 -16.75 1.89 -2.60
CA TRP A 129 -16.53 1.66 -1.17
C TRP A 129 -15.08 1.96 -0.78
N PHE A 130 -14.15 1.41 -1.54
CA PHE A 130 -12.74 1.53 -1.22
C PHE A 130 -11.87 1.32 -2.46
N THR A 131 -10.84 2.17 -2.61
CA THR A 131 -9.77 1.96 -3.58
C THR A 131 -8.46 1.75 -2.82
N PHE A 132 -7.71 0.68 -3.14
CA PHE A 132 -6.44 0.34 -2.52
C PHE A 132 -5.47 -0.28 -3.51
#